data_f41a081fca7c9c7809bdedefa04ae2f8
#
_entry.id   f41a081fca7c9c7809bdedefa04ae2f8
#
_cell.length_a   1.000
_cell.length_b   1.000
_cell.length_c   1.000
_cell.angle_alpha   90.00
_cell.angle_beta   90.00
_cell.angle_gamma   90.00
#
_symmetry.space_group_name_H-M   'P 1'
#
loop_
_entity.id
_entity.type
_entity.pdbx_description
1 polymer ?
#
loop_
_entity_poly.entity_id
_entity_poly.type
_entity_poly.pdbx_seq_one_letter_code
_entity_poly.pdbx_strand_id
1 'polypeptide(L)'
;MATFLALTNSVLARLNEVQLTASNFSAARGIQIQAQNAVNESIRYINQREFNYPFNHSTKTETLAPGSVRYSIPTDAKTVDYNTFRIVKDQDLATAGNALSILQYNEYVDKFIDQEDEIVT
;
A
#
# COMPACT_ATOMS: atom_id res chain seq x y z
N MET A 1 18.36 2.12 -11.00
CA MET A 1 17.12 1.37 -10.65
C MET A 1 16.70 0.52 -11.83
N ALA A 2 16.38 -0.73 -11.61
CA ALA A 2 15.92 -1.61 -12.67
C ALA A 2 14.50 -1.22 -13.11
N THR A 3 14.32 -0.91 -14.37
CA THR A 3 13.01 -0.61 -14.94
C THR A 3 12.32 -1.89 -15.42
N PHE A 4 11.01 -1.82 -15.64
CA PHE A 4 10.27 -2.94 -16.22
C PHE A 4 10.84 -3.37 -17.57
N LEU A 5 11.22 -2.41 -18.40
CA LEU A 5 11.91 -2.68 -19.67
C LEU A 5 13.24 -3.41 -19.46
N ALA A 6 14.06 -2.98 -18.51
CA ALA A 6 15.36 -3.62 -18.22
C ALA A 6 15.18 -5.06 -17.72
N LEU A 7 14.20 -5.30 -16.86
CA LEU A 7 13.89 -6.64 -16.38
C LEU A 7 13.40 -7.55 -17.51
N THR A 8 12.51 -7.06 -18.35
CA THR A 8 12.03 -7.80 -19.53
C THR A 8 13.16 -8.14 -20.47
N ASN A 9 14.05 -7.19 -20.76
CA ASN A 9 15.20 -7.42 -21.63
C ASN A 9 16.20 -8.40 -21.02
N SER A 10 16.36 -8.44 -19.71
CA SER A 10 17.18 -9.45 -19.04
C SER A 10 16.63 -10.87 -19.25
N VAL A 11 15.32 -11.04 -19.23
CA VAL A 11 14.68 -12.32 -19.54
C VAL A 11 14.88 -12.67 -21.01
N LEU A 12 14.65 -11.73 -21.94
CA LEU A 12 14.82 -11.94 -23.37
C LEU A 12 16.27 -12.30 -23.74
N ALA A 13 17.24 -11.65 -23.10
CA ALA A 13 18.65 -11.96 -23.30
C ALA A 13 18.98 -13.41 -22.92
N ARG A 14 18.41 -13.92 -21.83
CA ARG A 14 18.58 -15.32 -21.40
C ARG A 14 17.93 -16.32 -22.35
N LEU A 15 16.87 -15.91 -23.02
CA LEU A 15 16.20 -16.70 -24.04
C LEU A 15 16.82 -16.56 -25.44
N ASN A 16 17.87 -15.76 -25.55
CA ASN A 16 18.52 -15.43 -26.81
C ASN A 16 17.58 -14.81 -27.85
N GLU A 17 16.66 -13.97 -27.36
CA GLU A 17 15.66 -13.27 -28.16
C GLU A 17 16.00 -11.79 -28.32
N VAL A 18 15.37 -11.15 -29.31
CA VAL A 18 15.54 -9.72 -29.58
C VAL A 18 15.01 -8.87 -28.44
N GLN A 19 15.85 -7.99 -27.96
CA GLN A 19 15.46 -7.08 -26.88
C GLN A 19 14.53 -5.96 -27.37
N LEU A 20 13.73 -5.44 -26.45
CA LEU A 20 12.81 -4.35 -26.70
C LEU A 20 13.49 -2.99 -26.44
N THR A 21 13.03 -1.98 -27.17
CA THR A 21 13.38 -0.58 -26.91
C THR A 21 12.19 0.15 -26.29
N ALA A 22 12.41 1.35 -25.73
CA ALA A 22 11.33 2.16 -25.18
C ALA A 22 10.23 2.47 -26.21
N SER A 23 10.60 2.59 -27.49
CA SER A 23 9.66 2.91 -28.58
C SER A 23 8.80 1.72 -29.01
N ASN A 24 9.28 0.49 -28.89
CA ASN A 24 8.53 -0.69 -29.34
C ASN A 24 8.02 -1.57 -28.17
N PHE A 25 8.20 -1.14 -26.93
CA PHE A 25 7.80 -1.89 -25.74
C PHE A 25 6.31 -2.20 -25.71
N SER A 26 5.48 -1.25 -26.11
CA SER A 26 4.02 -1.43 -26.18
C SER A 26 3.55 -2.26 -27.37
N ALA A 27 4.41 -2.45 -28.37
CA ALA A 27 4.12 -3.24 -29.57
C ALA A 27 4.75 -4.65 -29.52
N ALA A 28 5.14 -5.11 -28.33
CA ALA A 28 5.73 -6.44 -28.14
C ALA A 28 4.82 -7.56 -28.63
N ARG A 29 5.41 -8.60 -29.20
CA ARG A 29 4.68 -9.76 -29.74
C ARG A 29 5.35 -11.08 -29.36
N GLY A 30 4.56 -12.13 -29.35
CA GLY A 30 5.02 -13.50 -29.14
C GLY A 30 5.76 -13.68 -27.82
N ILE A 31 7.00 -14.16 -27.91
CA ILE A 31 7.86 -14.40 -26.73
C ILE A 31 8.14 -13.13 -25.91
N GLN A 32 8.13 -11.97 -26.55
CA GLN A 32 8.35 -10.70 -25.87
C GLN A 32 7.20 -10.38 -24.92
N ILE A 33 5.96 -10.64 -25.32
CA ILE A 33 4.78 -10.52 -24.42
C ILE A 33 4.87 -11.50 -23.27
N GLN A 34 5.29 -12.74 -23.55
CA GLN A 34 5.47 -13.75 -22.50
C GLN A 34 6.52 -13.33 -21.49
N ALA A 35 7.61 -12.72 -21.94
CA ALA A 35 8.62 -12.18 -21.03
C ALA A 35 8.09 -11.04 -20.17
N GLN A 36 7.31 -10.11 -20.74
CA GLN A 36 6.64 -9.05 -19.99
C GLN A 36 5.69 -9.61 -18.93
N ASN A 37 4.88 -10.58 -19.31
CA ASN A 37 3.94 -11.23 -18.39
C ASN A 37 4.67 -11.98 -17.28
N ALA A 38 5.74 -12.68 -17.59
CA ALA A 38 6.54 -13.39 -16.59
C ALA A 38 7.15 -12.45 -15.56
N VAL A 39 7.67 -11.30 -15.99
CA VAL A 39 8.19 -10.27 -15.08
C VAL A 39 7.06 -9.73 -14.19
N ASN A 40 5.92 -9.40 -14.77
CA ASN A 40 4.78 -8.84 -14.03
C ASN A 40 4.22 -9.84 -13.02
N GLU A 41 4.07 -11.10 -13.40
CA GLU A 41 3.62 -12.17 -12.49
C GLU A 41 4.62 -12.43 -11.37
N SER A 42 5.91 -12.37 -11.67
CA SER A 42 6.96 -12.51 -10.65
C SER A 42 6.91 -11.40 -9.63
N ILE A 43 6.69 -10.17 -10.05
CA ILE A 43 6.51 -9.01 -9.16
C ILE A 43 5.28 -9.22 -8.26
N ARG A 44 4.16 -9.65 -8.83
CA ARG A 44 2.96 -9.97 -8.06
C ARG A 44 3.20 -11.09 -7.05
N TYR A 45 3.87 -12.14 -7.48
CA TYR A 45 4.18 -13.29 -6.61
C TYR A 45 5.04 -12.87 -5.42
N ILE A 46 6.08 -12.08 -5.65
CA ILE A 46 6.94 -11.57 -4.59
C ILE A 46 6.14 -10.71 -3.61
N ASN A 47 5.32 -9.78 -4.11
CA ASN A 47 4.53 -8.90 -3.28
C ASN A 47 3.43 -9.62 -2.48
N GLN A 48 2.94 -10.75 -2.98
CA GLN A 48 1.90 -11.53 -2.30
C GLN A 48 2.46 -12.52 -1.29
N ARG A 49 3.69 -13.00 -1.50
CA ARG A 49 4.29 -14.04 -0.67
C ARG A 49 4.59 -13.57 0.75
N GLU A 50 5.13 -12.38 0.88
CA GLU A 50 5.44 -11.79 2.17
C GLU A 50 4.41 -10.72 2.51
N PHE A 51 4.04 -10.71 3.77
CA PHE A 51 3.04 -9.77 4.25
C PHE A 51 3.60 -8.38 4.50
N ASN A 52 4.88 -8.28 4.77
CA ASN A 52 5.44 -7.10 5.40
C ASN A 52 6.85 -6.76 4.90
N TYR A 53 6.95 -6.39 3.63
CA TYR A 53 8.20 -5.88 3.11
C TYR A 53 8.44 -4.44 3.59
N PRO A 54 9.63 -4.10 4.11
CA PRO A 54 9.92 -2.74 4.55
C PRO A 54 9.74 -1.67 3.48
N PHE A 55 10.04 -1.99 2.21
CA PHE A 55 9.91 -1.03 1.10
C PHE A 55 8.44 -0.72 0.74
N ASN A 56 7.50 -1.53 1.20
CA ASN A 56 6.07 -1.32 0.97
C ASN A 56 5.39 -0.57 2.12
N HIS A 57 6.12 -0.19 3.14
CA HIS A 57 5.57 0.59 4.24
C HIS A 57 5.32 2.03 3.81
N SER A 58 4.15 2.53 4.11
CA SER A 58 3.76 3.91 3.90
C SER A 58 3.04 4.45 5.13
N THR A 59 3.26 5.70 5.44
CA THR A 59 2.59 6.38 6.54
C THR A 59 1.53 7.32 6.00
N LYS A 60 0.33 7.23 6.54
CA LYS A 60 -0.75 8.19 6.27
C LYS A 60 -0.97 9.04 7.51
N THR A 61 -1.06 10.33 7.31
CA THR A 61 -1.47 11.29 8.34
C THR A 61 -2.87 11.78 8.02
N GLU A 62 -3.74 11.72 9.02
CA GLU A 62 -5.12 12.20 8.90
C GLU A 62 -5.35 13.29 9.94
N THR A 63 -5.93 14.41 9.52
CA THR A 63 -6.31 15.50 10.42
C THR A 63 -7.67 15.22 11.00
N LEU A 64 -7.74 15.13 12.33
CA LEU A 64 -9.00 14.90 13.02
C LEU A 64 -9.80 16.21 13.07
N ALA A 65 -11.06 16.13 12.69
CA ALA A 65 -12.00 17.25 12.73
C ALA A 65 -13.06 17.03 13.79
N PRO A 66 -13.47 18.08 14.53
CA PRO A 66 -14.61 17.97 15.45
C PRO A 66 -15.87 17.49 14.71
N GLY A 67 -16.59 16.58 15.31
CA GLY A 67 -17.81 16.01 14.74
C GLY A 67 -17.60 14.90 13.71
N SER A 68 -16.37 14.59 13.33
CA SER A 68 -16.08 13.49 12.41
C SER A 68 -15.52 12.29 13.18
N VAL A 69 -16.24 11.18 13.14
CA VAL A 69 -15.88 9.97 13.88
C VAL A 69 -15.34 8.86 12.98
N ARG A 70 -15.50 8.98 11.67
CA ARG A 70 -15.10 7.95 10.71
C ARG A 70 -14.12 8.50 9.69
N TYR A 71 -13.06 7.77 9.49
CA TYR A 71 -12.00 8.10 8.53
C TYR A 71 -11.70 6.88 7.66
N SER A 72 -11.52 7.12 6.37
CA SER A 72 -11.30 6.04 5.41
C SER A 72 -9.85 5.56 5.42
N ILE A 73 -9.67 4.27 5.22
CA ILE A 73 -8.36 3.66 4.93
C ILE A 73 -8.03 3.89 3.45
N PRO A 74 -6.77 4.12 3.07
CA PRO A 74 -6.38 4.19 1.66
C PRO A 74 -6.79 2.93 0.90
N THR A 75 -7.34 3.11 -0.29
CA THR A 75 -7.86 1.98 -1.10
C THR A 75 -6.77 1.06 -1.63
N ASP A 76 -5.54 1.54 -1.69
CA ASP A 76 -4.36 0.78 -2.12
C ASP A 76 -3.62 0.10 -0.96
N ALA A 77 -4.10 0.26 0.27
CA ALA A 77 -3.51 -0.41 1.43
C ALA A 77 -3.86 -1.90 1.42
N LYS A 78 -2.83 -2.73 1.47
CA LYS A 78 -2.99 -4.19 1.61
C LYS A 78 -3.39 -4.57 3.02
N THR A 79 -2.78 -3.92 4.00
CA THR A 79 -3.05 -4.13 5.42
C THR A 79 -2.68 -2.88 6.21
N VAL A 80 -3.26 -2.75 7.38
CA VAL A 80 -3.01 -1.63 8.29
C VAL A 80 -2.42 -2.19 9.58
N ASP A 81 -1.29 -1.63 10.01
CA ASP A 81 -0.69 -1.99 11.29
C ASP A 81 -1.29 -1.12 12.39
N TYR A 82 -2.24 -1.69 13.11
CA TYR A 82 -2.97 -1.00 14.16
C TYR A 82 -2.12 -0.64 15.38
N ASN A 83 -0.97 -1.29 15.56
CA ASN A 83 -0.08 -1.00 16.67
C ASN A 83 0.71 0.31 16.50
N THR A 84 0.71 0.86 15.28
CA THR A 84 1.43 2.10 14.97
C THR A 84 0.57 3.34 15.06
N PHE A 85 -0.71 3.22 15.40
CA PHE A 85 -1.63 4.35 15.49
C PHE A 85 -1.25 5.26 16.65
N ARG A 86 -1.09 6.55 16.35
CA ARG A 86 -0.72 7.58 17.32
C ARG A 86 -1.49 8.86 17.06
N ILE A 87 -1.82 9.59 18.11
CA ILE A 87 -2.31 10.96 18.04
C ILE A 87 -1.16 11.92 18.31
N VAL A 88 -0.94 12.86 17.41
CA VAL A 88 -0.01 13.97 17.59
C VAL A 88 -0.83 15.25 17.75
N LYS A 89 -0.63 15.95 18.84
CA LYS A 89 -1.43 17.13 19.21
C LYS A 89 -1.00 18.37 18.43
N ASP A 90 0.23 18.40 17.93
CA ASP A 90 0.82 19.52 17.21
C ASP A 90 1.69 18.98 16.08
N GLN A 91 1.51 19.50 14.87
CA GLN A 91 2.23 19.00 13.70
C GLN A 91 3.77 19.21 13.80
N ASP A 92 4.19 20.17 14.61
CA ASP A 92 5.61 20.48 14.78
C ASP A 92 6.31 19.57 15.80
N LEU A 93 5.56 18.82 16.59
CA LEU A 93 6.10 17.89 17.58
C LEU A 93 6.13 16.47 17.05
N ALA A 94 7.10 16.19 16.22
CA ALA A 94 7.29 14.87 15.60
C ALA A 94 7.59 13.73 16.59
N THR A 95 7.62 14.00 17.89
CA THR A 95 8.29 13.07 18.82
C THR A 95 7.43 12.41 19.87
N ALA A 96 6.19 12.77 20.09
CA ALA A 96 5.46 12.21 21.21
C ALA A 96 3.97 12.06 20.95
N GLY A 97 3.62 11.33 19.92
CA GLY A 97 2.24 10.89 19.78
C GLY A 97 1.87 9.86 20.84
N ASN A 98 0.74 10.04 21.48
CA ASN A 98 0.18 9.01 22.35
C ASN A 98 -0.30 7.82 21.50
N ALA A 99 0.11 6.63 21.88
CA ALA A 99 -0.38 5.42 21.24
C ALA A 99 -1.89 5.27 21.46
N LEU A 100 -2.60 4.89 20.41
CA LEU A 100 -4.03 4.60 20.47
C LEU A 100 -4.23 3.11 20.71
N SER A 101 -5.18 2.77 21.57
CA SER A 101 -5.64 1.39 21.71
C SER A 101 -6.74 1.10 20.69
N ILE A 102 -6.69 -0.10 20.12
CA ILE A 102 -7.63 -0.56 19.12
C ILE A 102 -8.70 -1.40 19.81
N LEU A 103 -9.96 -1.05 19.58
CA LEU A 103 -11.10 -1.83 20.01
C LEU A 103 -11.63 -2.66 18.85
N GLN A 104 -12.11 -3.85 19.13
CA GLN A 104 -12.89 -4.61 18.16
C GLN A 104 -14.27 -3.97 17.95
N TYR A 105 -14.85 -4.20 16.79
CA TYR A 105 -16.14 -3.57 16.45
C TYR A 105 -17.25 -3.87 17.44
N ASN A 106 -17.35 -5.09 17.93
CA ASN A 106 -18.34 -5.46 18.94
C ASN A 106 -18.16 -4.72 20.27
N GLU A 107 -16.92 -4.51 20.70
CA GLU A 107 -16.62 -3.71 21.90
C GLU A 107 -16.97 -2.24 21.70
N TYR A 108 -16.73 -1.72 20.51
CA TYR A 108 -17.08 -0.36 20.14
C TYR A 108 -18.60 -0.15 20.15
N VAL A 109 -19.36 -1.09 19.58
CA VAL A 109 -20.82 -1.05 19.57
C VAL A 109 -21.39 -1.04 21.01
N ASP A 110 -20.85 -1.89 21.88
CA ASP A 110 -21.34 -1.99 23.26
C ASP A 110 -21.06 -0.74 24.11
N LYS A 111 -19.97 -0.03 23.80
CA LYS A 111 -19.50 1.06 24.67
C LYS A 111 -19.75 2.45 24.12
N PHE A 112 -19.68 2.62 22.81
CA PHE A 112 -19.53 3.95 22.21
C PHE A 112 -20.48 4.25 21.06
N ILE A 113 -21.19 3.28 20.50
CA ILE A 113 -22.02 3.50 19.31
C ILE A 113 -23.06 4.61 19.53
N ASP A 114 -23.67 4.63 20.68
CA ASP A 114 -24.69 5.61 21.03
C ASP A 114 -24.13 7.03 21.19
N GLN A 115 -22.84 7.15 21.43
CA GLN A 115 -22.14 8.44 21.57
C GLN A 115 -21.79 9.08 20.24
N GLU A 116 -21.81 8.34 19.13
CA GLU A 116 -21.53 8.91 17.80
C GLU A 116 -22.50 10.04 17.45
N ASP A 117 -23.77 9.85 17.75
CA ASP A 117 -24.80 10.87 17.47
C ASP A 117 -24.62 12.13 18.31
N GLU A 118 -24.13 12.00 19.51
CA GLU A 118 -23.84 13.14 20.39
C GLU A 118 -22.60 13.93 19.92
N ILE A 119 -21.62 13.26 19.35
CA ILE A 119 -20.40 13.90 18.84
C ILE A 119 -20.68 14.70 17.57
N VAL A 120 -21.62 14.26 16.76
CA VAL A 120 -21.97 14.89 15.48
C VAL A 120 -22.89 16.10 15.66
N THR A 121 -23.63 16.17 16.75
CA THR A 121 -24.48 17.31 17.06
C THR A 121 -23.72 18.42 17.76
#